data_94eccfc18e7f24e2d0b555f67de352ce
#
_entry.id   94eccfc18e7f24e2d0b555f67de352ce
#
_cell.length_a   1.000
_cell.length_b   1.000
_cell.length_c   1.000
_cell.angle_alpha   90.00
_cell.angle_beta   90.00
_cell.angle_gamma   90.00
#
_symmetry.space_group_name_H-M   'P 1'
#
loop_
_entity.id
_entity.type
_entity.pdbx_description
1 polymer ?
#
loop_
_entity_poly.entity_id
_entity_poly.type
_entity_poly.pdbx_seq_one_letter_code
_entity_poly.pdbx_strand_id
1 'polypeptide(L)'
;MNSNYSAQEKNFATALLHNLWKYLLLAASIVATVKIIFFGFDIDEQYAVSMAYRLVQGDRMFLEMWEPHQTSAFFSAAFLWLYMQLFHTLKYSVLFLRIVGVVTQLLISILAYRTFRKFVTENTA
;
A
#
# COMPACT_ATOMS: atom_id res chain seq x y z
N MET A 1 -18.36 26.08 42.55
CA MET A 1 -19.03 24.94 41.88
C MET A 1 -18.76 24.89 40.36
N ASN A 2 -18.17 25.92 39.73
CA ASN A 2 -17.96 26.01 38.29
C ASN A 2 -16.63 25.44 37.72
N SER A 3 -15.64 25.17 38.55
CA SER A 3 -14.31 24.73 38.03
C SER A 3 -14.30 23.29 37.49
N ASN A 4 -15.12 22.42 38.06
CA ASN A 4 -15.16 21.01 37.63
C ASN A 4 -15.89 20.84 36.31
N TYR A 5 -16.89 21.66 35.98
CA TYR A 5 -17.59 21.61 34.68
C TYR A 5 -16.68 22.05 33.55
N SER A 6 -15.91 23.11 33.72
CA SER A 6 -14.99 23.59 32.67
C SER A 6 -13.83 22.60 32.38
N ALA A 7 -13.37 21.86 33.40
CA ALA A 7 -12.36 20.82 33.22
C ALA A 7 -12.92 19.59 32.48
N GLN A 8 -14.16 19.21 32.77
CA GLN A 8 -14.83 18.09 32.13
C GLN A 8 -15.14 18.38 30.66
N GLU A 9 -15.60 19.57 30.30
CA GLU A 9 -15.82 20.02 28.94
C GLU A 9 -14.51 20.03 28.11
N LYS A 10 -13.41 20.53 28.66
CA LYS A 10 -12.09 20.53 28.03
C LYS A 10 -11.61 19.11 27.76
N ASN A 11 -11.75 18.20 28.70
CA ASN A 11 -11.35 16.81 28.54
C ASN A 11 -12.18 16.11 27.45
N PHE A 12 -13.48 16.36 27.39
CA PHE A 12 -14.37 15.84 26.37
C PHE A 12 -14.02 16.38 24.98
N ALA A 13 -13.82 17.68 24.85
CA ALA A 13 -13.42 18.31 23.60
C ALA A 13 -12.07 17.80 23.09
N THR A 14 -11.09 17.60 23.99
CA THR A 14 -9.78 17.05 23.63
C THR A 14 -9.87 15.60 23.18
N ALA A 15 -10.68 14.79 23.85
CA ALA A 15 -10.93 13.40 23.46
C ALA A 15 -11.66 13.30 22.11
N LEU A 16 -12.63 14.19 21.87
CA LEU A 16 -13.35 14.28 20.61
C LEU A 16 -12.42 14.66 19.45
N LEU A 17 -11.59 15.70 19.64
CA LEU A 17 -10.59 16.14 18.66
C LEU A 17 -9.57 15.05 18.34
N HIS A 18 -9.10 14.34 19.37
CA HIS A 18 -8.14 13.24 19.18
C HIS A 18 -8.74 12.07 18.37
N ASN A 19 -9.99 11.73 18.60
CA ASN A 19 -10.69 10.70 17.81
C ASN A 19 -11.04 11.18 16.41
N LEU A 20 -11.47 12.43 16.25
CA LEU A 20 -11.76 13.02 14.95
C LEU A 20 -10.52 12.99 14.04
N TRP A 21 -9.35 13.32 14.57
CA TRP A 21 -8.09 13.26 13.84
C TRP A 21 -7.79 11.85 13.29
N LYS A 22 -8.01 10.81 14.09
CA LYS A 22 -7.83 9.41 13.65
C LYS A 22 -8.76 9.06 12.48
N TYR A 23 -10.03 9.46 12.56
CA TYR A 23 -10.98 9.21 11.48
C TYR A 23 -10.66 10.01 10.23
N LEU A 24 -10.17 11.25 10.35
CA LEU A 24 -9.71 12.04 9.21
C LEU A 24 -8.50 11.40 8.52
N LEU A 25 -7.53 10.93 9.28
CA LEU A 25 -6.37 10.22 8.74
C LEU A 25 -6.79 8.92 8.05
N LEU A 26 -7.71 8.16 8.66
CA LEU A 26 -8.23 6.94 8.04
C LEU A 26 -8.97 7.24 6.74
N ALA A 27 -9.82 8.24 6.73
CA ALA A 27 -10.54 8.66 5.53
C ALA A 27 -9.58 9.13 4.43
N ALA A 28 -8.58 9.95 4.77
CA ALA A 28 -7.54 10.40 3.84
C ALA A 28 -6.75 9.21 3.26
N SER A 29 -6.40 8.22 4.08
CA SER A 29 -5.72 7.01 3.64
C SER A 29 -6.56 6.19 2.68
N ILE A 30 -7.85 6.03 2.95
CA ILE A 30 -8.79 5.33 2.05
C ILE A 30 -8.88 6.06 0.72
N VAL A 31 -9.09 7.39 0.73
CA VAL A 31 -9.17 8.20 -0.49
C VAL A 31 -7.88 8.12 -1.29
N ALA A 32 -6.71 8.21 -0.64
CA ALA A 32 -5.42 8.07 -1.29
C ALA A 32 -5.25 6.68 -1.94
N THR A 33 -5.65 5.62 -1.24
CA THR A 33 -5.61 4.25 -1.75
C THR A 33 -6.49 4.06 -2.97
N VAL A 34 -7.73 4.54 -2.91
CA VAL A 34 -8.66 4.50 -4.05
C VAL A 34 -8.10 5.28 -5.24
N LYS A 35 -7.52 6.47 -4.99
CA LYS A 35 -6.86 7.25 -6.03
C LYS A 35 -5.72 6.47 -6.70
N ILE A 36 -4.85 5.83 -5.93
CA ILE A 36 -3.73 5.06 -6.47
C ILE A 36 -4.24 3.90 -7.35
N ILE A 37 -5.29 3.19 -6.93
CA ILE A 37 -5.83 2.07 -7.69
C ILE A 37 -6.40 2.52 -9.03
N PHE A 38 -7.17 3.61 -9.08
CA PHE A 38 -7.94 3.98 -10.26
C PHE A 38 -7.30 5.09 -11.11
N PHE A 39 -6.52 5.99 -10.52
CA PHE A 39 -6.00 7.19 -11.19
C PHE A 39 -4.47 7.30 -11.21
N GLY A 40 -3.76 6.35 -10.59
CA GLY A 40 -2.32 6.40 -10.54
C GLY A 40 -1.70 5.98 -11.87
N PHE A 41 -1.24 6.92 -12.69
CA PHE A 41 -0.26 6.68 -13.74
C PHE A 41 1.05 7.31 -13.31
N ASP A 42 1.93 6.47 -12.80
CA ASP A 42 3.34 6.84 -12.65
C ASP A 42 4.12 6.28 -13.85
N ILE A 43 5.11 7.01 -14.32
CA ILE A 43 5.98 6.58 -15.43
C ILE A 43 6.65 5.24 -15.06
N ASP A 44 7.06 5.10 -13.80
CA ASP A 44 7.72 3.90 -13.28
C ASP A 44 6.81 2.67 -13.28
N GLU A 45 5.50 2.84 -13.15
CA GLU A 45 4.54 1.74 -13.20
C GLU A 45 4.49 1.09 -14.59
N GLN A 46 4.54 1.88 -15.65
CA GLN A 46 4.54 1.35 -17.02
C GLN A 46 5.80 0.52 -17.27
N TYR A 47 6.94 0.96 -16.78
CA TYR A 47 8.18 0.19 -16.84
C TYR A 47 8.07 -1.11 -16.07
N ALA A 48 7.64 -1.08 -14.83
CA ALA A 48 7.49 -2.28 -14.00
C ALA A 48 6.56 -3.32 -14.63
N VAL A 49 5.42 -2.89 -15.21
CA VAL A 49 4.47 -3.78 -15.89
C VAL A 49 5.05 -4.33 -17.19
N SER A 50 5.72 -3.50 -18.00
CA SER A 50 6.33 -3.95 -19.26
C SER A 50 7.47 -4.93 -19.01
N MET A 51 8.30 -4.70 -18.00
CA MET A 51 9.36 -5.62 -17.59
C MET A 51 8.80 -6.95 -17.06
N ALA A 52 7.76 -6.88 -16.25
CA ALA A 52 7.06 -8.07 -15.76
C ALA A 52 6.48 -8.89 -16.92
N TYR A 53 5.88 -8.25 -17.91
CA TYR A 53 5.34 -8.91 -19.08
C TYR A 53 6.45 -9.58 -19.93
N ARG A 54 7.55 -8.91 -20.19
CA ARG A 54 8.69 -9.45 -20.91
C ARG A 54 9.29 -10.68 -20.21
N LEU A 55 9.41 -10.64 -18.87
CA LEU A 55 9.83 -11.80 -18.09
C LEU A 55 8.87 -12.98 -18.25
N VAL A 56 7.57 -12.74 -18.24
CA VAL A 56 6.56 -13.79 -18.43
C VAL A 56 6.64 -14.38 -19.84
N GLN A 57 7.05 -13.60 -20.85
CA GLN A 57 7.29 -14.06 -22.21
C GLN A 57 8.59 -14.86 -22.37
N GLY A 58 9.45 -14.88 -21.35
CA GLY A 58 10.69 -15.63 -21.34
C GLY A 58 11.95 -14.80 -21.65
N ASP A 59 11.84 -13.48 -21.73
CA ASP A 59 13.00 -12.61 -21.91
C ASP A 59 13.94 -12.73 -20.69
N ARG A 60 15.23 -12.74 -20.96
CA ARG A 60 16.27 -12.93 -19.95
C ARG A 60 16.75 -11.59 -19.41
N MET A 61 16.70 -11.45 -18.09
CA MET A 61 17.27 -10.28 -17.41
C MET A 61 18.76 -10.11 -17.75
N PHE A 62 19.18 -8.85 -17.81
CA PHE A 62 20.55 -8.41 -18.12
C PHE A 62 21.08 -8.77 -19.51
N LEU A 63 20.39 -9.61 -20.27
CA LEU A 63 20.75 -9.97 -21.64
C LEU A 63 19.85 -9.29 -22.69
N GLU A 64 18.55 -9.33 -22.47
CA GLU A 64 17.53 -8.82 -23.39
C GLU A 64 16.80 -7.60 -22.82
N MET A 65 16.94 -7.38 -21.52
CA MET A 65 16.42 -6.23 -20.80
C MET A 65 17.52 -5.58 -19.99
N TRP A 66 17.65 -4.27 -20.13
CA TRP A 66 18.62 -3.49 -19.38
C TRP A 66 17.94 -2.30 -18.71
N GLU A 67 17.61 -2.45 -17.42
CA GLU A 67 16.99 -1.44 -16.59
C GLU A 67 17.54 -1.48 -15.15
N PRO A 68 17.78 -0.33 -14.48
CA PRO A 68 18.31 -0.30 -13.13
C PRO A 68 17.42 -0.99 -12.09
N HIS A 69 16.11 -1.01 -12.30
CA HIS A 69 15.11 -1.54 -11.36
C HIS A 69 14.61 -2.95 -11.71
N GLN A 70 15.38 -3.71 -12.47
CA GLN A 70 14.95 -5.03 -13.00
C GLN A 70 14.50 -6.02 -11.93
N THR A 71 15.14 -6.01 -10.74
CA THR A 71 14.82 -6.95 -9.67
C THR A 71 13.42 -6.76 -9.10
N SER A 72 12.87 -5.56 -9.13
CA SER A 72 11.50 -5.27 -8.69
C SER A 72 10.44 -5.92 -9.60
N ALA A 73 10.79 -6.15 -10.85
CA ALA A 73 9.89 -6.75 -11.84
C ALA A 73 9.58 -8.23 -11.54
N PHE A 74 10.43 -8.96 -10.81
CA PHE A 74 10.17 -10.37 -10.47
C PHE A 74 8.88 -10.57 -9.68
N PHE A 75 8.63 -9.70 -8.70
CA PHE A 75 7.41 -9.76 -7.92
C PHE A 75 6.18 -9.53 -8.81
N SER A 76 6.21 -8.49 -9.61
CA SER A 76 5.13 -8.17 -10.55
C SER A 76 4.96 -9.26 -11.63
N ALA A 77 6.06 -9.86 -12.10
CA ALA A 77 6.02 -10.93 -13.09
C ALA A 77 5.35 -12.20 -12.54
N ALA A 78 5.64 -12.58 -11.28
CA ALA A 78 5.01 -13.74 -10.66
C ALA A 78 3.48 -13.59 -10.59
N PHE A 79 3.00 -12.41 -10.17
CA PHE A 79 1.56 -12.13 -10.12
C PHE A 79 0.94 -11.98 -11.51
N LEU A 80 1.65 -11.37 -12.46
CA LEU A 80 1.18 -11.26 -13.83
C LEU A 80 1.07 -12.62 -14.51
N TRP A 81 2.05 -13.48 -14.29
CA TRP A 81 2.00 -14.86 -14.77
C TRP A 81 0.77 -15.60 -14.21
N LEU A 82 0.55 -15.53 -12.89
CA LEU A 82 -0.62 -16.12 -12.25
C LEU A 82 -1.92 -15.57 -12.83
N TYR A 83 -2.01 -14.25 -13.02
CA TYR A 83 -3.17 -13.60 -13.64
C TYR A 83 -3.43 -14.15 -15.05
N MET A 84 -2.39 -14.27 -15.88
CA MET A 84 -2.51 -14.78 -17.25
C MET A 84 -2.93 -16.25 -17.28
N GLN A 85 -2.48 -17.07 -16.32
CA GLN A 85 -2.92 -18.48 -16.21
C GLN A 85 -4.42 -18.58 -15.83
N LEU A 86 -4.91 -17.68 -14.99
CA LEU A 86 -6.30 -17.73 -14.51
C LEU A 86 -7.30 -17.13 -15.51
N PHE A 87 -6.93 -16.02 -16.15
CA PHE A 87 -7.87 -15.24 -16.98
C PHE A 87 -7.61 -15.33 -18.47
N HIS A 88 -6.46 -15.86 -18.89
CA HIS A 88 -6.04 -15.97 -20.29
C HIS A 88 -6.11 -14.65 -21.08
N THR A 89 -5.95 -13.52 -20.41
CA THR A 89 -6.02 -12.17 -20.97
C THR A 89 -5.12 -11.20 -20.23
N LEU A 90 -4.70 -10.14 -20.92
CA LEU A 90 -4.00 -9.01 -20.29
C LEU A 90 -4.94 -7.86 -19.89
N LYS A 91 -6.22 -7.97 -20.26
CA LYS A 91 -7.19 -6.93 -19.92
C LYS A 91 -7.29 -6.81 -18.38
N TYR A 92 -7.15 -5.59 -17.89
CA TYR A 92 -7.15 -5.27 -16.46
C TYR A 92 -5.95 -5.79 -15.63
N SER A 93 -4.90 -6.30 -16.27
CA SER A 93 -3.70 -6.78 -15.55
C SER A 93 -3.03 -5.68 -14.72
N VAL A 94 -3.01 -4.44 -15.22
CA VAL A 94 -2.47 -3.28 -14.48
C VAL A 94 -3.29 -3.03 -13.21
N LEU A 95 -4.63 -3.04 -13.32
CA LEU A 95 -5.51 -2.88 -12.16
C LEU A 95 -5.31 -4.00 -11.13
N PHE A 96 -5.16 -5.23 -11.60
CA PHE A 96 -4.86 -6.37 -10.74
C PHE A 96 -3.53 -6.18 -10.00
N LEU A 97 -2.46 -5.79 -10.69
CA LEU A 97 -1.15 -5.55 -10.06
C LEU A 97 -1.21 -4.40 -9.04
N ARG A 98 -1.97 -3.36 -9.29
CA ARG A 98 -2.21 -2.28 -8.32
C ARG A 98 -2.90 -2.78 -7.06
N ILE A 99 -3.92 -3.63 -7.21
CA ILE A 99 -4.61 -4.25 -6.06
C ILE A 99 -3.62 -5.12 -5.27
N VAL A 100 -2.80 -5.93 -5.94
CA VAL A 100 -1.74 -6.73 -5.30
C VAL A 100 -0.77 -5.81 -4.54
N GLY A 101 -0.34 -4.70 -5.14
CA GLY A 101 0.52 -3.72 -4.50
C GLY A 101 -0.10 -3.13 -3.22
N VAL A 102 -1.37 -2.73 -3.28
CA VAL A 102 -2.11 -2.21 -2.11
C VAL A 102 -2.23 -3.27 -1.01
N VAL A 103 -2.58 -4.50 -1.36
CA VAL A 103 -2.67 -5.61 -0.37
C VAL A 103 -1.31 -5.85 0.29
N THR A 104 -0.24 -5.88 -0.49
CA THR A 104 1.13 -6.03 0.02
C THR A 104 1.51 -4.89 0.96
N GLN A 105 1.20 -3.65 0.59
CA GLN A 105 1.44 -2.48 1.42
C GLN A 105 0.67 -2.54 2.74
N LEU A 106 -0.58 -2.98 2.74
CA LEU A 106 -1.38 -3.18 3.95
C LEU A 106 -0.77 -4.26 4.86
N LEU A 107 -0.33 -5.38 4.30
CA LEU A 107 0.33 -6.45 5.06
C LEU A 107 1.63 -5.94 5.71
N ILE A 108 2.47 -5.23 4.97
CA ILE A 108 3.70 -4.63 5.49
C ILE A 108 3.37 -3.64 6.62
N SER A 109 2.35 -2.80 6.44
CA SER A 109 1.92 -1.83 7.45
C SER A 109 1.44 -2.50 8.74
N ILE A 110 0.68 -3.58 8.63
CA ILE A 110 0.22 -4.37 9.79
C ILE A 110 1.41 -5.03 10.50
N LEU A 111 2.35 -5.60 9.76
CA LEU A 111 3.54 -6.23 10.32
C LEU A 111 4.42 -5.18 11.02
N ALA A 112 4.65 -4.04 10.40
CA ALA A 112 5.39 -2.93 10.99
C ALA A 112 4.73 -2.46 12.28
N TYR A 113 3.41 -2.20 12.27
CA TYR A 113 2.67 -1.81 13.45
C TYR A 113 2.81 -2.83 14.59
N ARG A 114 2.66 -4.13 14.30
CA ARG A 114 2.81 -5.20 15.31
C ARG A 114 4.22 -5.24 15.89
N THR A 115 5.22 -5.05 15.06
CA THR A 115 6.62 -5.03 15.49
C THR A 115 6.91 -3.81 16.38
N PHE A 116 6.56 -2.61 15.92
CA PHE A 116 6.77 -1.38 16.70
C PHE A 116 6.00 -1.40 18.03
N ARG A 117 4.80 -1.94 18.06
CA ARG A 117 4.02 -2.05 19.29
C ARG A 117 4.73 -2.89 20.37
N LYS A 118 5.45 -3.95 19.99
CA LYS A 118 6.25 -4.75 20.94
C LYS A 118 7.35 -3.90 21.58
N PHE A 119 8.10 -3.16 20.76
CA PHE A 119 9.20 -2.32 21.27
C PHE A 119 8.71 -1.18 22.17
N VAL A 120 7.58 -0.56 21.86
CA VAL A 120 7.02 0.54 22.66
C VAL A 120 6.51 0.05 24.00
N THR A 121 5.85 -1.12 24.07
CA THR A 121 5.36 -1.69 25.34
C THR A 121 6.47 -2.19 26.24
N GLU A 122 7.58 -2.67 25.71
CA GLU A 122 8.73 -3.12 26.52
C GLU A 122 9.55 -1.95 27.10
N ASN A 123 9.56 -0.77 26.44
CA ASN A 123 10.29 0.41 26.92
C ASN A 123 9.48 1.34 27.82
N THR A 124 8.18 1.10 28.00
CA THR A 124 7.30 1.92 28.86
C THR A 124 6.89 1.21 30.16
N ALA A 125 7.37 0.00 30.40
CA ALA A 125 7.23 -0.75 31.64
C ALA A 125 8.49 -0.64 32.50
#